data_f2f1bf5b427dcf5df0c26f5856686b1a
#
_entry.id   f2f1bf5b427dcf5df0c26f5856686b1a
#
_cell.length_a   1.000
_cell.length_b   1.000
_cell.length_c   1.000
_cell.angle_alpha   90.00
_cell.angle_beta   90.00
_cell.angle_gamma   90.00
#
_symmetry.space_group_name_H-M   'P 1'
#
loop_
_entity.id
_entity.type
_entity.pdbx_description
1 polymer ?
#
loop_
_entity_poly.entity_id
_entity_poly.type
_entity_poly.pdbx_seq_one_letter_code
_entity_poly.pdbx_strand_id
1 'polypeptide(L)'
;MKKRFFALTLVMFLSLGAVGHLAAAAETSAEYEAVKKSIEQSIGWAIEKDFDAMFRLWADNMFHFWLFSDSQVIGLESFRKYADNWRDPDFRGTRFEFRDLRIVFSRSGDVAWYSCFLDDCGSYKGKESCLKNVFQTGVLEKRDGRWVHVLMHGSYPVDKIPENYVRKFYSGLFEKKDVK
;
A
#
# COMPACT_ATOMS: atom_id res chain seq x y z
N MET A 1 40.21 6.41 47.73
CA MET A 1 39.64 7.27 46.68
C MET A 1 39.44 6.64 45.33
N LYS A 2 39.97 5.43 45.00
CA LYS A 2 39.87 4.79 43.66
C LYS A 2 38.55 4.03 43.40
N LYS A 3 37.75 3.67 44.39
CA LYS A 3 36.52 2.86 44.20
C LYS A 3 35.26 3.64 43.81
N ARG A 4 35.20 4.98 44.03
CA ARG A 4 34.06 5.80 43.72
C ARG A 4 34.00 6.28 42.26
N PHE A 5 35.15 6.35 41.57
CA PHE A 5 35.22 6.76 40.18
C PHE A 5 34.72 5.65 39.20
N PHE A 6 34.90 4.38 39.58
CA PHE A 6 34.48 3.26 38.71
C PHE A 6 32.97 3.04 38.66
N ALA A 7 32.27 3.34 39.77
CA ALA A 7 30.81 3.21 39.83
C ALA A 7 30.10 4.27 39.00
N LEU A 8 30.64 5.51 38.94
CA LEU A 8 30.03 6.62 38.21
C LEU A 8 30.13 6.42 36.69
N THR A 9 31.25 5.84 36.20
CA THR A 9 31.46 5.56 34.78
C THR A 9 30.56 4.42 34.28
N LEU A 10 30.30 3.41 35.10
CA LEU A 10 29.44 2.28 34.74
C LEU A 10 27.97 2.68 34.63
N VAL A 11 27.47 3.56 35.52
CA VAL A 11 26.10 4.06 35.46
C VAL A 11 25.86 4.96 34.24
N MET A 12 26.88 5.72 33.84
CA MET A 12 26.77 6.60 32.65
C MET A 12 26.73 5.79 31.34
N PHE A 13 27.45 4.67 31.23
CA PHE A 13 27.40 3.77 30.06
C PHE A 13 26.08 3.01 29.96
N LEU A 14 25.48 2.60 31.08
CA LEU A 14 24.18 1.91 31.09
C LEU A 14 23.03 2.84 30.70
N SER A 15 23.08 4.13 31.08
CA SER A 15 22.04 5.10 30.70
C SER A 15 22.08 5.50 29.23
N LEU A 16 23.26 5.61 28.60
CA LEU A 16 23.37 5.87 27.16
C LEU A 16 22.87 4.69 26.30
N GLY A 17 23.11 3.44 26.74
CA GLY A 17 22.61 2.26 26.04
C GLY A 17 21.06 2.17 26.04
N ALA A 18 20.43 2.47 27.16
CA ALA A 18 18.98 2.42 27.31
C ALA A 18 18.25 3.49 26.45
N VAL A 19 18.79 4.70 26.39
CA VAL A 19 18.24 5.78 25.55
C VAL A 19 18.36 5.45 24.07
N GLY A 20 19.48 4.87 23.63
CA GLY A 20 19.65 4.46 22.22
C GLY A 20 18.66 3.39 21.78
N HIS A 21 18.36 2.39 22.62
CA HIS A 21 17.39 1.34 22.32
C HIS A 21 15.95 1.85 22.26
N LEU A 22 15.58 2.78 23.13
CA LEU A 22 14.27 3.41 23.13
C LEU A 22 14.05 4.29 21.90
N ALA A 23 15.05 5.05 21.47
CA ALA A 23 14.99 5.86 20.27
C ALA A 23 14.85 5.01 19.01
N ALA A 24 15.66 3.95 18.87
CA ALA A 24 15.58 3.02 17.74
C ALA A 24 14.23 2.28 17.67
N ALA A 25 13.66 1.87 18.81
CA ALA A 25 12.34 1.24 18.86
C ALA A 25 11.22 2.21 18.45
N ALA A 26 11.30 3.47 18.88
CA ALA A 26 10.34 4.51 18.52
C ALA A 26 10.42 4.86 17.01
N GLU A 27 11.61 4.94 16.44
CA GLU A 27 11.82 5.17 15.01
C GLU A 27 11.26 4.00 14.18
N THR A 28 11.53 2.75 14.58
CA THR A 28 10.97 1.56 13.91
C THR A 28 9.45 1.54 13.97
N SER A 29 8.85 1.97 15.08
CA SER A 29 7.39 2.08 15.22
C SER A 29 6.81 3.16 14.30
N ALA A 30 7.45 4.32 14.19
CA ALA A 30 7.04 5.41 13.31
C ALA A 30 7.12 5.01 11.83
N GLU A 31 8.19 4.30 11.43
CA GLU A 31 8.36 3.80 10.06
C GLU A 31 7.29 2.74 9.72
N TYR A 32 6.97 1.85 10.68
CA TYR A 32 5.90 0.88 10.51
C TYR A 32 4.55 1.55 10.23
N GLU A 33 4.18 2.55 11.02
CA GLU A 33 2.92 3.30 10.83
C GLU A 33 2.93 4.10 9.52
N ALA A 34 4.07 4.64 9.10
CA ALA A 34 4.20 5.34 7.83
C ALA A 34 3.98 4.41 6.63
N VAL A 35 4.59 3.21 6.64
CA VAL A 35 4.38 2.19 5.61
C VAL A 35 2.94 1.71 5.61
N LYS A 36 2.38 1.38 6.78
CA LYS A 36 0.98 0.97 6.93
C LYS A 36 0.02 2.00 6.34
N LYS A 37 0.21 3.27 6.68
CA LYS A 37 -0.59 4.37 6.14
C LYS A 37 -0.49 4.47 4.61
N SER A 38 0.71 4.30 4.03
CA SER A 38 0.89 4.29 2.58
C SER A 38 0.13 3.13 1.92
N ILE A 39 0.14 1.93 2.54
CA ILE A 39 -0.62 0.77 2.07
C ILE A 39 -2.13 1.06 2.13
N GLU A 40 -2.64 1.59 3.23
CA GLU A 40 -4.06 1.93 3.38
C GLU A 40 -4.50 2.99 2.36
N GLN A 41 -3.69 4.00 2.15
CA GLN A 41 -3.97 5.07 1.19
C GLN A 41 -3.93 4.59 -0.26
N SER A 42 -3.19 3.52 -0.58
CA SER A 42 -3.11 2.96 -1.93
C SER A 42 -4.46 2.41 -2.44
N ILE A 43 -5.40 2.15 -1.53
CA ILE A 43 -6.78 1.74 -1.83
C ILE A 43 -7.76 2.84 -1.42
N GLY A 44 -7.55 3.47 -0.26
CA GLY A 44 -8.48 4.45 0.34
C GLY A 44 -8.72 5.71 -0.50
N TRP A 45 -7.80 6.07 -1.40
CA TRP A 45 -7.99 7.20 -2.33
C TRP A 45 -9.29 7.13 -3.12
N ALA A 46 -9.79 5.91 -3.41
CA ALA A 46 -10.98 5.69 -4.24
C ALA A 46 -12.28 6.17 -3.57
N ILE A 47 -12.30 6.30 -2.25
CA ILE A 47 -13.45 6.80 -1.48
C ILE A 47 -13.64 8.29 -1.75
N GLU A 48 -12.55 9.06 -1.66
CA GLU A 48 -12.58 10.51 -1.89
C GLU A 48 -12.26 10.89 -3.35
N LYS A 49 -11.81 9.92 -4.16
CA LYS A 49 -11.33 10.11 -5.54
C LYS A 49 -10.16 11.10 -5.61
N ASP A 50 -9.28 11.07 -4.59
CA ASP A 50 -8.07 11.90 -4.55
C ASP A 50 -6.95 11.28 -5.40
N PHE A 51 -7.00 11.53 -6.70
CA PHE A 51 -6.02 11.03 -7.66
C PHE A 51 -4.62 11.59 -7.42
N ASP A 52 -4.51 12.82 -6.94
CA ASP A 52 -3.22 13.44 -6.69
C ASP A 52 -2.56 12.79 -5.46
N ALA A 53 -3.31 12.51 -4.40
CA ALA A 53 -2.82 11.74 -3.27
C ALA A 53 -2.42 10.33 -3.72
N MET A 54 -3.24 9.65 -4.52
CA MET A 54 -2.93 8.34 -5.07
C MET A 54 -1.59 8.33 -5.83
N PHE A 55 -1.41 9.25 -6.79
CA PHE A 55 -0.19 9.26 -7.61
C PHE A 55 1.08 9.57 -6.81
N ARG A 56 0.98 10.34 -5.71
CA ARG A 56 2.12 10.61 -4.82
C ARG A 56 2.61 9.39 -4.05
N LEU A 57 1.81 8.33 -3.98
CA LEU A 57 2.18 7.08 -3.30
C LEU A 57 3.05 6.16 -4.16
N TRP A 58 3.25 6.47 -5.44
CA TRP A 58 3.92 5.59 -6.39
C TRP A 58 5.25 6.16 -6.86
N ALA A 59 6.21 5.28 -7.04
CA ALA A 59 7.49 5.61 -7.65
C ALA A 59 7.36 5.75 -9.17
N ASP A 60 8.23 6.55 -9.81
CA ASP A 60 8.20 6.73 -11.26
C ASP A 60 8.44 5.43 -12.04
N ASN A 61 9.26 4.53 -11.48
CA ASN A 61 9.59 3.23 -12.07
C ASN A 61 8.77 2.07 -11.48
N MET A 62 7.59 2.38 -10.93
CA MET A 62 6.71 1.37 -10.34
C MET A 62 6.22 0.35 -11.36
N PHE A 63 5.80 -0.82 -10.88
CA PHE A 63 5.00 -1.73 -11.67
C PHE A 63 3.87 -2.35 -10.83
N HIS A 64 2.76 -2.59 -11.51
CA HIS A 64 1.50 -2.97 -10.88
C HIS A 64 0.85 -4.11 -11.65
N PHE A 65 0.43 -5.13 -10.92
CA PHE A 65 -0.41 -6.21 -11.40
C PHE A 65 -1.72 -6.20 -10.65
N TRP A 66 -2.82 -6.02 -11.36
CA TRP A 66 -4.12 -6.07 -10.73
C TRP A 66 -4.94 -7.26 -11.21
N LEU A 67 -5.91 -7.65 -10.39
CA LEU A 67 -6.67 -8.89 -10.42
C LEU A 67 -7.17 -9.36 -11.80
N PHE A 68 -7.52 -8.43 -12.66
CA PHE A 68 -8.20 -8.70 -13.94
C PHE A 68 -7.43 -8.15 -15.13
N SER A 69 -6.20 -7.73 -14.90
CA SER A 69 -5.33 -7.28 -15.99
C SER A 69 -4.55 -8.47 -16.55
N ASP A 70 -4.56 -8.62 -17.84
CA ASP A 70 -3.70 -9.54 -18.60
C ASP A 70 -2.30 -8.96 -18.84
N SER A 71 -2.06 -7.75 -18.38
CA SER A 71 -0.83 -6.99 -18.60
C SER A 71 -0.36 -6.27 -17.36
N GLN A 72 0.95 -5.99 -17.31
CA GLN A 72 1.55 -5.11 -16.33
C GLN A 72 1.32 -3.65 -16.68
N VAL A 73 1.08 -2.83 -15.66
CA VAL A 73 1.25 -1.39 -15.74
C VAL A 73 2.66 -1.05 -15.28
N ILE A 74 3.49 -0.53 -16.16
CA ILE A 74 4.90 -0.19 -15.89
C ILE A 74 5.09 1.31 -15.99
N GLY A 75 5.61 1.90 -14.90
CA GLY A 75 5.89 3.31 -14.77
C GLY A 75 4.67 4.16 -14.42
N LEU A 76 4.92 5.24 -13.67
CA LEU A 76 3.88 6.12 -13.16
C LEU A 76 3.06 6.78 -14.28
N GLU A 77 3.66 7.09 -15.41
CA GLU A 77 2.95 7.68 -16.54
C GLU A 77 1.93 6.70 -17.16
N SER A 78 2.30 5.43 -17.31
CA SER A 78 1.37 4.38 -17.74
C SER A 78 0.27 4.16 -16.70
N PHE A 79 0.61 4.24 -15.41
CA PHE A 79 -0.36 4.13 -14.33
C PHE A 79 -1.37 5.29 -14.34
N ARG A 80 -0.94 6.52 -14.64
CA ARG A 80 -1.85 7.68 -14.81
C ARG A 80 -2.89 7.42 -15.90
N LYS A 81 -2.46 6.91 -17.06
CA LYS A 81 -3.36 6.54 -18.17
C LYS A 81 -4.32 5.42 -17.79
N TYR A 82 -3.80 4.40 -17.10
CA TYR A 82 -4.64 3.31 -16.59
C TYR A 82 -5.70 3.82 -15.61
N ALA A 83 -5.33 4.74 -14.71
CA ALA A 83 -6.19 5.33 -13.71
C ALA A 83 -7.31 6.23 -14.28
N ASP A 84 -7.22 6.65 -15.54
CA ASP A 84 -8.28 7.43 -16.20
C ASP A 84 -9.62 6.65 -16.26
N ASN A 85 -9.56 5.31 -16.25
CA ASN A 85 -10.78 4.49 -16.14
C ASN A 85 -11.54 4.72 -14.82
N TRP A 86 -10.83 5.06 -13.75
CA TRP A 86 -11.42 5.32 -12.44
C TRP A 86 -11.96 6.76 -12.28
N ARG A 87 -11.74 7.64 -13.28
CA ARG A 87 -12.29 9.00 -13.29
C ARG A 87 -13.78 9.06 -13.63
N ASP A 88 -14.35 7.94 -14.12
CA ASP A 88 -15.78 7.84 -14.37
C ASP A 88 -16.56 8.32 -13.12
N PRO A 89 -17.48 9.31 -13.26
CA PRO A 89 -18.24 9.87 -12.15
C PRO A 89 -19.10 8.82 -11.44
N ASP A 90 -19.51 7.79 -12.16
CA ASP A 90 -20.32 6.70 -11.62
C ASP A 90 -19.52 5.68 -10.81
N PHE A 91 -18.17 5.72 -10.88
CA PHE A 91 -17.30 4.87 -10.09
C PHE A 91 -16.90 5.54 -8.77
N ARG A 92 -16.98 4.79 -7.66
CA ARG A 92 -16.52 5.23 -6.35
C ARG A 92 -16.15 4.04 -5.46
N GLY A 93 -15.04 4.13 -4.75
CA GLY A 93 -14.77 3.26 -3.60
C GLY A 93 -15.74 3.59 -2.46
N THR A 94 -16.25 2.58 -1.77
CA THR A 94 -17.20 2.79 -0.66
C THR A 94 -16.61 2.36 0.66
N ARG A 95 -15.80 1.30 0.67
CA ARG A 95 -15.20 0.74 1.87
C ARG A 95 -14.03 -0.17 1.49
N PHE A 96 -13.02 -0.22 2.34
CA PHE A 96 -11.97 -1.24 2.29
C PHE A 96 -11.63 -1.71 3.71
N GLU A 97 -11.05 -2.91 3.79
CA GLU A 97 -10.54 -3.47 5.04
C GLU A 97 -9.32 -4.33 4.76
N PHE A 98 -8.22 -4.04 5.44
CA PHE A 98 -7.03 -4.88 5.44
C PHE A 98 -7.04 -5.81 6.64
N ARG A 99 -6.76 -7.10 6.41
CA ARG A 99 -6.65 -8.14 7.44
C ARG A 99 -5.32 -8.86 7.31
N ASP A 100 -4.80 -9.33 8.42
CA ASP A 100 -3.53 -10.07 8.51
C ASP A 100 -2.36 -9.33 7.84
N LEU A 101 -2.34 -7.99 7.94
CA LEU A 101 -1.28 -7.17 7.38
C LEU A 101 0.05 -7.49 8.07
N ARG A 102 1.01 -7.93 7.28
CA ARG A 102 2.38 -8.19 7.69
C ARG A 102 3.31 -7.27 6.91
N ILE A 103 4.11 -6.51 7.61
CA ILE A 103 5.12 -5.60 7.06
C ILE A 103 6.48 -6.06 7.57
N VAL A 104 7.42 -6.19 6.66
CA VAL A 104 8.82 -6.56 6.96
C VAL A 104 9.74 -5.54 6.31
N PHE A 105 10.72 -5.06 7.05
CA PHE A 105 11.72 -4.12 6.58
C PHE A 105 13.01 -4.83 6.17
N SER A 106 13.70 -4.25 5.18
CA SER A 106 15.08 -4.62 4.86
C SER A 106 16.00 -4.32 6.04
N ARG A 107 17.20 -4.91 6.02
CA ARG A 107 18.21 -4.61 7.05
C ARG A 107 18.64 -3.14 7.03
N SER A 108 18.64 -2.49 5.88
CA SER A 108 18.93 -1.06 5.72
C SER A 108 17.80 -0.14 6.19
N GLY A 109 16.56 -0.66 6.33
CA GLY A 109 15.41 0.10 6.78
C GLY A 109 14.79 1.02 5.72
N ASP A 110 15.23 0.94 4.46
CA ASP A 110 14.78 1.78 3.34
C ASP A 110 13.89 1.05 2.33
N VAL A 111 13.70 -0.26 2.50
CA VAL A 111 12.78 -1.09 1.74
C VAL A 111 11.85 -1.81 2.69
N ALA A 112 10.57 -1.86 2.36
CA ALA A 112 9.59 -2.67 3.06
C ALA A 112 8.81 -3.51 2.06
N TRP A 113 8.45 -4.74 2.45
CA TRP A 113 7.49 -5.56 1.72
C TRP A 113 6.37 -6.00 2.64
N TYR A 114 5.21 -6.23 2.05
CA TYR A 114 4.04 -6.60 2.81
C TYR A 114 3.20 -7.67 2.13
N SER A 115 2.37 -8.31 2.94
CA SER A 115 1.26 -9.14 2.50
C SER A 115 0.04 -8.91 3.38
N CYS A 116 -1.16 -9.01 2.79
CA CYS A 116 -2.42 -8.88 3.51
C CYS A 116 -3.56 -9.54 2.74
N PHE A 117 -4.69 -9.69 3.40
CA PHE A 117 -5.98 -9.86 2.75
C PHE A 117 -6.69 -8.50 2.69
N LEU A 118 -7.26 -8.19 1.54
CA LEU A 118 -8.01 -6.97 1.30
C LEU A 118 -9.46 -7.33 0.96
N ASP A 119 -10.39 -6.72 1.67
CA ASP A 119 -11.77 -6.58 1.22
C ASP A 119 -11.92 -5.19 0.59
N ASP A 120 -12.25 -5.12 -0.68
CA ASP A 120 -12.36 -3.89 -1.47
C ASP A 120 -13.78 -3.76 -2.03
N CYS A 121 -14.47 -2.72 -1.60
CA CYS A 121 -15.86 -2.46 -1.96
C CYS A 121 -15.98 -1.13 -2.71
N GLY A 122 -16.77 -1.15 -3.74
CA GLY A 122 -17.08 0.04 -4.53
C GLY A 122 -18.47 0.03 -5.09
N SER A 123 -18.88 1.15 -5.66
CA SER A 123 -20.12 1.28 -6.42
C SER A 123 -19.81 1.72 -7.84
N TYR A 124 -20.59 1.22 -8.77
CA TYR A 124 -20.62 1.65 -10.17
C TYR A 124 -22.06 1.76 -10.65
N LYS A 125 -22.44 2.95 -11.16
CA LYS A 125 -23.82 3.25 -11.57
C LYS A 125 -24.85 2.91 -10.49
N GLY A 126 -24.51 3.27 -9.22
CA GLY A 126 -25.38 3.07 -8.06
C GLY A 126 -25.49 1.61 -7.56
N LYS A 127 -24.72 0.68 -8.13
CA LYS A 127 -24.69 -0.72 -7.68
C LYS A 127 -23.42 -0.98 -6.88
N GLU A 128 -23.57 -1.38 -5.63
CA GLU A 128 -22.45 -1.79 -4.81
C GLU A 128 -21.97 -3.21 -5.15
N SER A 129 -20.67 -3.42 -5.03
CA SER A 129 -20.03 -4.72 -5.12
C SER A 129 -18.77 -4.75 -4.27
N CYS A 130 -18.41 -5.93 -3.75
CA CYS A 130 -17.22 -6.14 -2.93
C CYS A 130 -16.41 -7.31 -3.45
N LEU A 131 -15.11 -7.10 -3.62
CA LEU A 131 -14.14 -8.18 -3.69
C LEU A 131 -13.67 -8.50 -2.28
N LYS A 132 -13.90 -9.72 -1.84
CA LYS A 132 -13.50 -10.18 -0.51
C LYS A 132 -12.33 -11.15 -0.60
N ASN A 133 -11.40 -11.03 0.35
CA ASN A 133 -10.22 -11.89 0.44
C ASN A 133 -9.29 -11.79 -0.78
N VAL A 134 -9.14 -10.60 -1.34
CA VAL A 134 -8.06 -10.33 -2.30
C VAL A 134 -6.73 -10.50 -1.58
N PHE A 135 -5.87 -11.37 -2.06
CA PHE A 135 -4.51 -11.47 -1.55
C PHE A 135 -3.67 -10.37 -2.20
N GLN A 136 -3.17 -9.46 -1.39
CA GLN A 136 -2.36 -8.34 -1.86
C GLN A 136 -0.95 -8.42 -1.28
N THR A 137 0.03 -8.20 -2.13
CA THR A 137 1.44 -8.05 -1.77
C THR A 137 2.02 -6.81 -2.42
N GLY A 138 3.08 -6.29 -1.85
CA GLY A 138 3.77 -5.16 -2.45
C GLY A 138 5.12 -4.89 -1.82
N VAL A 139 5.85 -4.00 -2.49
CA VAL A 139 7.14 -3.48 -2.05
C VAL A 139 7.09 -1.97 -2.06
N LEU A 140 7.58 -1.37 -1.00
CA LEU A 140 7.78 0.07 -0.88
C LEU A 140 9.26 0.37 -0.68
N GLU A 141 9.69 1.50 -1.21
CA GLU A 141 11.00 2.09 -0.97
C GLU A 141 10.85 3.45 -0.29
N LYS A 142 11.78 3.78 0.58
CA LYS A 142 11.86 5.11 1.17
C LYS A 142 12.67 6.01 0.25
N ARG A 143 11.99 6.96 -0.42
CA ARG A 143 12.59 7.94 -1.33
C ARG A 143 12.31 9.35 -0.84
N ASP A 144 13.34 10.15 -0.66
CA ASP A 144 13.23 11.53 -0.16
C ASP A 144 12.39 11.64 1.12
N GLY A 145 12.61 10.70 2.06
CA GLY A 145 11.92 10.63 3.34
C GLY A 145 10.46 10.12 3.29
N ARG A 146 9.97 9.68 2.13
CA ARG A 146 8.61 9.16 1.94
C ARG A 146 8.62 7.71 1.49
N TRP A 147 7.68 6.93 1.97
CA TRP A 147 7.44 5.56 1.50
C TRP A 147 6.58 5.59 0.23
N VAL A 148 7.12 5.06 -0.87
CA VAL A 148 6.45 4.97 -2.16
C VAL A 148 6.41 3.52 -2.64
N HIS A 149 5.29 3.12 -3.23
CA HIS A 149 5.13 1.80 -3.83
C HIS A 149 5.98 1.69 -5.09
N VAL A 150 6.80 0.66 -5.16
CA VAL A 150 7.55 0.28 -6.37
C VAL A 150 6.95 -0.96 -7.02
N LEU A 151 6.24 -1.77 -6.24
CA LEU A 151 5.47 -2.92 -6.73
C LEU A 151 4.19 -3.08 -5.91
N MET A 152 3.10 -3.40 -6.60
CA MET A 152 1.89 -3.96 -5.99
C MET A 152 1.35 -5.08 -6.88
N HIS A 153 0.91 -6.15 -6.22
CA HIS A 153 0.26 -7.27 -6.86
C HIS A 153 -0.98 -7.69 -6.07
N GLY A 154 -2.09 -7.84 -6.77
CA GLY A 154 -3.32 -8.41 -6.23
C GLY A 154 -3.66 -9.72 -6.94
N SER A 155 -4.11 -10.72 -6.20
CA SER A 155 -4.65 -11.96 -6.74
C SER A 155 -5.94 -12.36 -6.05
N TYR A 156 -6.76 -13.12 -6.75
CA TYR A 156 -8.06 -13.56 -6.24
C TYR A 156 -8.24 -15.06 -6.50
N PRO A 157 -8.77 -15.85 -5.55
CA PRO A 157 -9.05 -17.26 -5.77
C PRO A 157 -10.06 -17.42 -6.90
N VAL A 158 -9.68 -18.16 -7.94
CA VAL A 158 -10.47 -18.30 -9.19
C VAL A 158 -11.85 -18.92 -8.92
N ASP A 159 -11.93 -19.87 -7.97
CA ASP A 159 -13.16 -20.54 -7.54
C ASP A 159 -14.12 -19.63 -6.76
N LYS A 160 -13.67 -18.45 -6.35
CA LYS A 160 -14.44 -17.49 -5.55
C LYS A 160 -14.81 -16.21 -6.30
N ILE A 161 -14.43 -16.12 -7.58
CA ILE A 161 -14.79 -14.95 -8.40
C ILE A 161 -16.31 -14.98 -8.62
N PRO A 162 -17.10 -14.03 -8.09
CA PRO A 162 -18.52 -13.99 -8.37
C PRO A 162 -18.72 -13.79 -9.88
N GLU A 163 -19.44 -14.68 -10.53
CA GLU A 163 -19.67 -14.66 -11.98
C GLU A 163 -20.18 -13.31 -12.49
N ASN A 164 -20.89 -12.60 -11.63
CA ASN A 164 -21.44 -11.28 -11.91
C ASN A 164 -20.44 -10.11 -11.69
N TYR A 165 -19.33 -10.33 -10.98
CA TYR A 165 -18.39 -9.27 -10.65
C TYR A 165 -17.48 -8.94 -11.82
N VAL A 166 -16.90 -9.97 -12.44
CA VAL A 166 -15.95 -9.79 -13.54
C VAL A 166 -16.66 -9.28 -14.81
N ARG A 167 -17.86 -9.77 -15.12
CA ARG A 167 -18.58 -9.38 -16.32
C ARG A 167 -19.30 -8.04 -16.23
N LYS A 168 -19.81 -7.64 -15.06
CA LYS A 168 -20.66 -6.45 -14.95
C LYS A 168 -20.00 -5.22 -14.34
N PHE A 169 -19.08 -5.41 -13.42
CA PHE A 169 -18.47 -4.28 -12.72
C PHE A 169 -17.24 -3.77 -13.50
N TYR A 170 -16.37 -4.68 -13.90
CA TYR A 170 -15.13 -4.30 -14.59
C TYR A 170 -15.27 -4.24 -16.11
N SER A 171 -16.08 -5.06 -16.76
CA SER A 171 -16.28 -4.93 -18.20
C SER A 171 -16.89 -3.58 -18.60
N GLY A 172 -17.81 -3.06 -17.78
CA GLY A 172 -18.36 -1.73 -18.02
C GLY A 172 -17.35 -0.57 -17.81
N LEU A 173 -16.34 -0.75 -16.95
CA LEU A 173 -15.26 0.21 -16.71
C LEU A 173 -14.16 0.15 -17.78
N PHE A 174 -13.88 -1.06 -18.30
CA PHE A 174 -12.79 -1.33 -19.22
C PHE A 174 -13.23 -1.68 -20.64
N GLU A 175 -14.55 -1.64 -20.94
CA GLU A 175 -15.00 -1.65 -22.32
C GLU A 175 -14.35 -0.48 -23.04
N LYS A 176 -13.42 -0.80 -23.92
CA LYS A 176 -12.69 0.17 -24.75
C LYS A 176 -13.69 1.15 -25.32
N LYS A 177 -13.59 2.40 -24.96
CA LYS A 177 -14.02 3.47 -25.83
C LYS A 177 -13.15 3.38 -27.06
N ASP A 178 -13.65 2.75 -28.11
CA ASP A 178 -13.01 2.85 -29.42
C ASP A 178 -12.86 4.34 -29.71
N VAL A 179 -11.66 4.84 -29.55
CA VAL A 179 -11.27 6.19 -29.97
C VAL A 179 -11.23 6.09 -31.49
N LYS A 180 -12.29 6.60 -32.12
CA LYS A 180 -12.29 6.91 -33.54
C LYS A 180 -11.36 8.06 -33.81
#